data_4a9b975c43ed3d90896cf1c96415f4f2
#
_entry.id   4a9b975c43ed3d90896cf1c96415f4f2
#
_cell.length_a   1.000
_cell.length_b   1.000
_cell.length_c   1.000
_cell.angle_alpha   90.00
_cell.angle_beta   90.00
_cell.angle_gamma   90.00
#
_symmetry.space_group_name_H-M   'P 1'
#
loop_
_entity.id
_entity.type
_entity.pdbx_description
1 polymer ?
#
loop_
_entity_poly.entity_id
_entity_poly.type
_entity_poly.pdbx_seq_one_letter_code
_entity_poly.pdbx_strand_id
1 'polypeptide(L)'
;MAGRAAPTARRVRLGAELRKLREHAGMTTTQAAALLGTSSGQLSNIEVARFGVSAERVRVAARAYSCTDQALIEALVALTGERRGGWWEEYRDRLPARLLDLAEIEHHGISLRAASGLHIPALLQTAEHAREVHRQAVPAMSPPEIEHRVSYGIKRQDVLYRDGAVPYRAVVHEAALRMRFGGPETARNQLRHLLELGEYPHVSIRVVPFTVTDYPGSGQSVSYVQGSVPALDTAQLDQSHGPAFVESAAQLEQYRLLFDRLEAVALPGPESRDLIQALVREP
;
A
#
# COMPACT_ATOMS: atom_id res chain seq x y z
N MET A 1 30.70 11.19 8.25
CA MET A 1 29.48 11.97 8.46
C MET A 1 28.31 11.02 8.23
N ALA A 2 27.51 10.73 9.26
CA ALA A 2 26.32 9.89 9.10
C ALA A 2 25.37 10.59 8.11
N GLY A 3 25.13 9.98 6.97
CA GLY A 3 24.21 10.49 5.97
C GLY A 3 22.83 10.65 6.60
N ARG A 4 22.20 11.79 6.37
CA ARG A 4 20.84 12.05 6.85
C ARG A 4 19.92 10.99 6.25
N ALA A 5 19.23 10.19 7.07
CA ALA A 5 18.30 9.17 6.60
C ALA A 5 17.30 9.78 5.60
N ALA A 6 16.99 9.05 4.53
CA ALA A 6 15.99 9.47 3.56
C ALA A 6 14.64 9.71 4.28
N PRO A 7 13.85 10.72 3.87
CA PRO A 7 12.55 10.96 4.46
C PRO A 7 11.62 9.76 4.19
N THR A 8 10.77 9.43 5.15
CA THR A 8 9.77 8.36 5.00
C THR A 8 8.64 8.79 4.06
N ALA A 9 7.90 7.81 3.50
CA ALA A 9 6.73 8.09 2.64
C ALA A 9 5.73 9.03 3.31
N ARG A 10 5.45 8.83 4.61
CA ARG A 10 4.54 9.71 5.37
C ARG A 10 5.01 11.15 5.42
N ARG A 11 6.33 11.36 5.62
CA ARG A 11 6.89 12.73 5.62
C ARG A 11 6.83 13.37 4.24
N VAL A 12 7.12 12.59 3.19
CA VAL A 12 7.00 13.04 1.79
C VAL A 12 5.56 13.43 1.50
N ARG A 13 4.60 12.59 1.91
CA ARG A 13 3.18 12.87 1.77
C ARG A 13 2.77 14.14 2.48
N LEU A 14 3.13 14.30 3.75
CA LEU A 14 2.82 15.52 4.51
C LEU A 14 3.34 16.78 3.82
N GLY A 15 4.57 16.77 3.36
CA GLY A 15 5.15 17.90 2.65
C GLY A 15 4.42 18.22 1.35
N ALA A 16 4.06 17.20 0.58
CA ALA A 16 3.31 17.34 -0.67
C ALA A 16 1.90 17.90 -0.44
N GLU A 17 1.19 17.44 0.60
CA GLU A 17 -0.14 17.95 0.93
C GLU A 17 -0.11 19.40 1.43
N LEU A 18 0.88 19.77 2.26
CA LEU A 18 1.07 21.16 2.67
C LEU A 18 1.34 22.07 1.46
N ARG A 19 2.12 21.58 0.50
CA ARG A 19 2.36 22.29 -0.76
C ARG A 19 1.07 22.46 -1.58
N LYS A 20 0.26 21.40 -1.73
CA LYS A 20 -1.05 21.47 -2.41
C LYS A 20 -1.97 22.49 -1.76
N LEU A 21 -2.05 22.52 -0.42
CA LEU A 21 -2.86 23.51 0.30
C LEU A 21 -2.38 24.93 0.01
N ARG A 22 -1.07 25.18 0.01
CA ARG A 22 -0.48 26.48 -0.33
C ARG A 22 -0.81 26.91 -1.77
N GLU A 23 -0.63 25.99 -2.73
CA GLU A 23 -0.90 26.23 -4.15
C GLU A 23 -2.38 26.48 -4.41
N HIS A 24 -3.25 25.75 -3.71
CA HIS A 24 -4.71 25.96 -3.77
C HIS A 24 -5.15 27.33 -3.24
N ALA A 25 -4.42 27.83 -2.22
CA ALA A 25 -4.60 29.20 -1.71
C ALA A 25 -4.00 30.29 -2.64
N GLY A 26 -3.45 29.90 -3.80
CA GLY A 26 -2.83 30.82 -4.77
C GLY A 26 -1.54 31.46 -4.30
N MET A 27 -0.89 30.92 -3.26
CA MET A 27 0.30 31.51 -2.65
C MET A 27 1.60 30.97 -3.23
N THR A 28 2.52 31.88 -3.55
CA THR A 28 3.92 31.51 -3.80
C THR A 28 4.59 31.08 -2.50
N THR A 29 5.70 30.33 -2.61
CA THR A 29 6.49 29.93 -1.43
C THR A 29 6.96 31.13 -0.61
N THR A 30 7.30 32.26 -1.26
CA THR A 30 7.74 33.47 -0.58
C THR A 30 6.62 34.13 0.21
N GLN A 31 5.43 34.26 -0.37
CA GLN A 31 4.25 34.83 0.32
C GLN A 31 3.85 33.98 1.52
N ALA A 32 3.77 32.65 1.34
CA ALA A 32 3.43 31.73 2.40
C ALA A 32 4.50 31.74 3.53
N ALA A 33 5.77 31.80 3.20
CA ALA A 33 6.85 31.86 4.16
C ALA A 33 6.77 33.15 5.01
N ALA A 34 6.51 34.29 4.39
CA ALA A 34 6.31 35.55 5.12
C ALA A 34 5.12 35.46 6.09
N LEU A 35 3.99 34.89 5.65
CA LEU A 35 2.79 34.71 6.47
C LEU A 35 3.04 33.75 7.66
N LEU A 36 3.87 32.71 7.46
CA LEU A 36 4.21 31.74 8.48
C LEU A 36 5.42 32.14 9.37
N GLY A 37 5.98 33.34 9.18
CA GLY A 37 7.13 33.81 9.93
C GLY A 37 8.38 32.94 9.73
N THR A 38 8.62 32.44 8.51
CA THR A 38 9.75 31.58 8.16
C THR A 38 10.43 32.03 6.86
N SER A 39 11.52 31.40 6.47
CA SER A 39 12.15 31.66 5.17
C SER A 39 11.55 30.77 4.06
N SER A 40 11.54 31.25 2.81
CA SER A 40 11.09 30.48 1.66
C SER A 40 11.91 29.18 1.47
N GLY A 41 13.21 29.21 1.79
CA GLY A 41 14.05 28.02 1.76
C GLY A 41 13.66 27.00 2.84
N GLN A 42 13.29 27.46 4.04
CA GLN A 42 12.84 26.56 5.10
C GLN A 42 11.47 25.94 4.75
N LEU A 43 10.53 26.74 4.25
CA LEU A 43 9.24 26.23 3.79
C LEU A 43 9.40 25.22 2.64
N SER A 44 10.22 25.53 1.65
CA SER A 44 10.53 24.60 0.55
C SER A 44 11.12 23.28 1.07
N ASN A 45 12.02 23.32 2.05
CA ASN A 45 12.59 22.10 2.65
C ASN A 45 11.56 21.28 3.44
N ILE A 46 10.52 21.91 4.02
CA ILE A 46 9.38 21.21 4.64
C ILE A 46 8.54 20.53 3.54
N GLU A 47 8.18 21.25 2.49
CA GLU A 47 7.35 20.76 1.39
C GLU A 47 7.99 19.57 0.62
N VAL A 48 9.34 19.50 0.57
CA VAL A 48 10.08 18.36 0.01
C VAL A 48 10.57 17.36 1.07
N ALA A 49 10.01 17.42 2.27
CA ALA A 49 10.29 16.51 3.40
C ALA A 49 11.75 16.48 3.89
N ARG A 50 12.60 17.42 3.48
CA ARG A 50 13.95 17.54 4.01
C ARG A 50 13.97 17.95 5.48
N PHE A 51 13.01 18.78 5.92
CA PHE A 51 12.81 19.16 7.30
C PHE A 51 11.48 18.61 7.82
N GLY A 52 11.45 18.22 9.09
CA GLY A 52 10.21 17.90 9.79
C GLY A 52 9.39 19.15 10.09
N VAL A 53 8.10 18.95 10.31
CA VAL A 53 7.17 19.98 10.72
C VAL A 53 6.41 19.50 11.96
N SER A 54 6.13 20.36 12.92
CA SER A 54 5.34 20.02 14.12
C SER A 54 3.85 20.10 13.84
N ALA A 55 3.05 19.39 14.65
CA ALA A 55 1.59 19.45 14.62
C ALA A 55 1.04 20.87 14.68
N GLU A 56 1.58 21.67 15.57
CA GLU A 56 1.24 23.10 15.72
C GLU A 56 1.46 23.87 14.40
N ARG A 57 2.63 23.69 13.78
CA ARG A 57 2.95 24.36 12.50
C ARG A 57 2.06 23.88 11.35
N VAL A 58 1.64 22.62 11.33
CA VAL A 58 0.65 22.13 10.36
C VAL A 58 -0.67 22.87 10.53
N ARG A 59 -1.18 23.01 11.76
CA ARG A 59 -2.43 23.75 12.01
C ARG A 59 -2.31 25.24 11.67
N VAL A 60 -1.16 25.86 11.95
CA VAL A 60 -0.89 27.26 11.57
C VAL A 60 -0.87 27.41 10.06
N ALA A 61 -0.19 26.51 9.34
CA ALA A 61 -0.15 26.52 7.89
C ALA A 61 -1.54 26.31 7.26
N ALA A 62 -2.31 25.33 7.75
CA ALA A 62 -3.67 25.08 7.27
C ALA A 62 -4.58 26.33 7.42
N ARG A 63 -4.53 27.00 8.57
CA ARG A 63 -5.26 28.25 8.77
C ARG A 63 -4.79 29.35 7.81
N ALA A 64 -3.48 29.53 7.66
CA ALA A 64 -2.88 30.52 6.78
C ALA A 64 -3.28 30.30 5.30
N TYR A 65 -3.47 29.04 4.92
CA TYR A 65 -3.90 28.63 3.56
C TYR A 65 -5.43 28.54 3.43
N SER A 66 -6.19 29.02 4.44
CA SER A 66 -7.65 29.02 4.43
C SER A 66 -8.27 27.62 4.24
N CYS A 67 -7.57 26.56 4.68
CA CYS A 67 -8.11 25.23 4.67
C CYS A 67 -9.19 25.09 5.76
N THR A 68 -10.41 24.76 5.36
CA THR A 68 -11.57 24.57 6.26
C THR A 68 -11.87 23.09 6.54
N ASP A 69 -11.22 22.17 5.84
CA ASP A 69 -11.39 20.73 6.04
C ASP A 69 -10.66 20.28 7.31
N GLN A 70 -11.40 20.23 8.42
CA GLN A 70 -10.88 19.86 9.72
C GLN A 70 -10.39 18.40 9.75
N ALA A 71 -11.06 17.49 8.99
CA ALA A 71 -10.65 16.10 8.93
C ALA A 71 -9.28 15.96 8.25
N LEU A 72 -9.06 16.70 7.15
CA LEU A 72 -7.75 16.74 6.50
C LEU A 72 -6.67 17.35 7.44
N ILE A 73 -6.98 18.42 8.14
CA ILE A 73 -6.01 19.06 9.07
C ILE A 73 -5.56 18.06 10.13
N GLU A 74 -6.49 17.37 10.80
CA GLU A 74 -6.14 16.40 11.84
C GLU A 74 -5.43 15.17 11.27
N ALA A 75 -5.79 14.72 10.06
CA ALA A 75 -5.08 13.67 9.35
C ALA A 75 -3.62 14.06 9.04
N LEU A 76 -3.38 15.31 8.59
CA LEU A 76 -2.03 15.81 8.35
C LEU A 76 -1.24 15.96 9.65
N VAL A 77 -1.89 16.38 10.74
CA VAL A 77 -1.30 16.44 12.08
C VAL A 77 -0.84 15.05 12.53
N ALA A 78 -1.65 14.02 12.31
CA ALA A 78 -1.29 12.64 12.65
C ALA A 78 -0.05 12.14 11.89
N LEU A 79 0.28 12.71 10.71
CA LEU A 79 1.51 12.40 9.99
C LEU A 79 2.78 12.99 10.65
N THR A 80 2.64 13.91 11.62
CA THR A 80 3.80 14.57 12.26
C THR A 80 4.39 13.79 13.43
N GLY A 81 3.66 12.81 14.00
CA GLY A 81 3.85 12.33 15.38
C GLY A 81 4.92 11.28 15.59
N GLU A 82 5.35 10.54 14.58
CA GLU A 82 6.27 9.41 14.79
C GLU A 82 7.72 9.81 14.59
N ARG A 83 8.44 9.97 15.72
CA ARG A 83 9.91 10.10 15.74
C ARG A 83 10.62 8.74 15.70
N ARG A 84 9.94 7.64 16.05
CA ARG A 84 10.46 6.28 15.98
C ARG A 84 9.79 5.58 14.82
N GLY A 85 10.59 5.05 13.90
CA GLY A 85 10.10 4.20 12.82
C GLY A 85 9.46 2.92 13.37
N GLY A 86 8.56 2.30 12.60
CA GLY A 86 7.96 1.02 12.93
C GLY A 86 8.92 -0.16 12.71
N TRP A 87 8.39 -1.38 12.80
CA TRP A 87 9.15 -2.62 12.61
C TRP A 87 9.89 -2.69 11.26
N TRP A 88 9.44 -1.99 10.22
CA TRP A 88 10.09 -1.95 8.89
C TRP A 88 11.49 -1.33 8.91
N GLU A 89 11.82 -0.54 9.92
CA GLU A 89 13.16 0.04 10.08
C GLU A 89 14.25 -1.03 10.27
N GLU A 90 13.92 -2.22 10.75
CA GLU A 90 14.84 -3.35 10.87
C GLU A 90 15.40 -3.81 9.51
N TYR A 91 14.71 -3.45 8.42
CA TYR A 91 15.08 -3.80 7.05
C TYR A 91 15.78 -2.67 6.28
N ARG A 92 16.03 -1.53 6.93
CA ARG A 92 16.55 -0.31 6.27
C ARG A 92 17.83 -0.54 5.46
N ASP A 93 18.76 -1.33 5.98
CA ASP A 93 20.04 -1.63 5.33
C ASP A 93 20.00 -2.92 4.46
N ARG A 94 18.84 -3.56 4.37
CA ARG A 94 18.66 -4.86 3.70
C ARG A 94 17.72 -4.82 2.51
N LEU A 95 16.79 -3.89 2.51
CA LEU A 95 15.76 -3.75 1.47
C LEU A 95 15.73 -2.33 0.89
N PRO A 96 15.29 -2.19 -0.37
CA PRO A 96 15.06 -0.88 -0.96
C PRO A 96 14.09 -0.03 -0.14
N ALA A 97 14.37 1.27 0.00
CA ALA A 97 13.58 2.20 0.82
C ALA A 97 12.08 2.19 0.48
N ARG A 98 11.72 2.03 -0.80
CA ARG A 98 10.33 1.96 -1.23
C ARG A 98 9.54 0.77 -0.66
N LEU A 99 10.19 -0.32 -0.28
CA LEU A 99 9.52 -1.41 0.43
C LEU A 99 9.21 -1.00 1.87
N LEU A 100 10.12 -0.26 2.53
CA LEU A 100 9.86 0.26 3.87
C LEU A 100 8.70 1.26 3.84
N ASP A 101 8.67 2.12 2.82
CA ASP A 101 7.56 3.05 2.58
C ASP A 101 6.23 2.31 2.42
N LEU A 102 6.21 1.19 1.68
CA LEU A 102 5.01 0.37 1.50
C LEU A 102 4.51 -0.20 2.84
N ALA A 103 5.41 -0.75 3.65
CA ALA A 103 5.03 -1.27 4.98
C ALA A 103 4.48 -0.17 5.89
N GLU A 104 5.08 1.02 5.88
CA GLU A 104 4.61 2.19 6.63
C GLU A 104 3.21 2.61 6.18
N ILE A 105 2.97 2.69 4.86
CA ILE A 105 1.68 3.05 4.29
C ILE A 105 0.60 2.03 4.67
N GLU A 106 0.86 0.74 4.52
CA GLU A 106 -0.08 -0.33 4.89
C GLU A 106 -0.36 -0.36 6.39
N HIS A 107 0.67 -0.20 7.21
CA HIS A 107 0.53 -0.20 8.67
C HIS A 107 -0.43 0.87 9.18
N HIS A 108 -0.45 2.03 8.55
CA HIS A 108 -1.30 3.17 8.93
C HIS A 108 -2.59 3.29 8.12
N GLY A 109 -2.80 2.42 7.15
CA GLY A 109 -4.04 2.34 6.39
C GLY A 109 -5.22 1.95 7.28
N ILE A 110 -6.42 2.46 6.96
CA ILE A 110 -7.67 2.10 7.67
C ILE A 110 -8.45 1.02 6.93
N SER A 111 -8.11 0.75 5.67
CA SER A 111 -8.65 -0.34 4.86
C SER A 111 -7.69 -0.62 3.71
N LEU A 112 -7.62 -1.86 3.28
CA LEU A 112 -6.76 -2.31 2.20
C LEU A 112 -7.58 -3.04 1.13
N ARG A 113 -7.28 -2.76 -0.14
CA ARG A 113 -7.83 -3.51 -1.29
C ARG A 113 -6.67 -3.98 -2.15
N ALA A 114 -6.76 -5.18 -2.72
CA ALA A 114 -5.78 -5.69 -3.67
C ALA A 114 -6.47 -6.32 -4.88
N ALA A 115 -5.91 -6.11 -6.06
CA ALA A 115 -6.31 -6.81 -7.27
C ALA A 115 -5.09 -7.41 -7.95
N SER A 116 -5.17 -8.67 -8.37
CA SER A 116 -4.04 -9.35 -9.00
C SER A 116 -4.50 -10.37 -10.04
N GLY A 117 -3.82 -10.36 -11.19
CA GLY A 117 -4.13 -11.24 -12.31
C GLY A 117 -3.34 -12.54 -12.34
N LEU A 118 -2.05 -12.51 -12.00
CA LEU A 118 -1.13 -13.64 -12.17
C LEU A 118 -0.45 -14.11 -10.88
N HIS A 119 -0.43 -13.29 -9.84
CA HIS A 119 0.17 -13.63 -8.55
C HIS A 119 -0.87 -13.55 -7.44
N ILE A 120 -0.69 -14.34 -6.40
CA ILE A 120 -1.43 -14.14 -5.15
C ILE A 120 -0.97 -12.81 -4.53
N PRO A 121 -1.87 -11.93 -4.08
CA PRO A 121 -1.49 -10.70 -3.40
C PRO A 121 -0.53 -10.96 -2.23
N ALA A 122 0.50 -10.13 -2.10
CA ALA A 122 1.62 -10.38 -1.17
C ALA A 122 1.18 -10.58 0.30
N LEU A 123 0.13 -9.89 0.75
CA LEU A 123 -0.41 -10.06 2.10
C LEU A 123 -1.16 -11.38 2.31
N LEU A 124 -1.40 -12.16 1.26
CA LEU A 124 -2.06 -13.47 1.32
C LEU A 124 -1.11 -14.64 1.03
N GLN A 125 0.19 -14.39 0.83
CA GLN A 125 1.14 -15.44 0.48
C GLN A 125 1.66 -16.19 1.71
N THR A 126 1.83 -17.51 1.59
CA THR A 126 2.66 -18.28 2.53
C THR A 126 4.14 -17.96 2.32
N ALA A 127 4.98 -18.24 3.33
CA ALA A 127 6.42 -18.02 3.22
C ALA A 127 7.06 -18.84 2.09
N GLU A 128 6.60 -20.08 1.89
CA GLU A 128 7.05 -20.98 0.84
C GLU A 128 6.70 -20.45 -0.53
N HIS A 129 5.43 -20.04 -0.74
CA HIS A 129 4.98 -19.46 -2.00
C HIS A 129 5.74 -18.16 -2.32
N ALA A 130 5.88 -17.25 -1.36
CA ALA A 130 6.62 -16.00 -1.53
C ALA A 130 8.09 -16.26 -1.92
N ARG A 131 8.72 -17.25 -1.29
CA ARG A 131 10.11 -17.65 -1.62
C ARG A 131 10.23 -18.11 -3.05
N GLU A 132 9.30 -18.93 -3.55
CA GLU A 132 9.31 -19.40 -4.93
C GLU A 132 9.05 -18.27 -5.94
N VAL A 133 8.13 -17.34 -5.62
CA VAL A 133 7.91 -16.14 -6.44
C VAL A 133 9.21 -15.31 -6.52
N HIS A 134 9.89 -15.07 -5.40
CA HIS A 134 11.14 -14.31 -5.40
C HIS A 134 12.30 -15.00 -6.11
N ARG A 135 12.33 -16.36 -6.15
CA ARG A 135 13.31 -17.11 -6.92
C ARG A 135 13.19 -16.90 -8.43
N GLN A 136 12.00 -16.53 -8.91
CA GLN A 136 11.74 -16.25 -10.34
C GLN A 136 11.97 -14.78 -10.71
N ALA A 137 12.44 -13.95 -9.77
CA ALA A 137 12.66 -12.53 -10.03
C ALA A 137 13.74 -12.27 -11.10
N VAL A 138 13.54 -11.24 -11.89
CA VAL A 138 14.50 -10.76 -12.89
C VAL A 138 14.83 -9.31 -12.59
N PRO A 139 16.11 -8.98 -12.31
CA PRO A 139 17.27 -9.88 -12.21
C PRO A 139 17.15 -10.85 -11.02
N ALA A 140 17.92 -11.95 -11.09
CA ALA A 140 17.92 -12.96 -10.04
C ALA A 140 18.41 -12.38 -8.70
N MET A 141 17.72 -12.74 -7.62
CA MET A 141 18.07 -12.34 -6.26
C MET A 141 19.01 -13.35 -5.62
N SER A 142 19.90 -12.89 -4.75
CA SER A 142 20.70 -13.79 -3.91
C SER A 142 19.84 -14.50 -2.85
N PRO A 143 20.23 -15.71 -2.40
CA PRO A 143 19.48 -16.41 -1.36
C PRO A 143 19.22 -15.58 -0.08
N PRO A 144 20.17 -14.82 0.48
CA PRO A 144 19.92 -13.94 1.62
C PRO A 144 18.89 -12.84 1.32
N GLU A 145 18.93 -12.27 0.11
CA GLU A 145 17.96 -11.23 -0.30
C GLU A 145 16.54 -11.81 -0.40
N ILE A 146 16.38 -13.02 -0.93
CA ILE A 146 15.10 -13.73 -0.96
C ILE A 146 14.57 -13.90 0.47
N GLU A 147 15.36 -14.40 1.41
CA GLU A 147 14.91 -14.61 2.78
C GLU A 147 14.58 -13.29 3.50
N HIS A 148 15.29 -12.20 3.23
CA HIS A 148 14.93 -10.88 3.75
C HIS A 148 13.57 -10.41 3.21
N ARG A 149 13.29 -10.63 1.91
CA ARG A 149 12.00 -10.28 1.31
C ARG A 149 10.87 -11.14 1.82
N VAL A 150 11.10 -12.44 2.02
CA VAL A 150 10.11 -13.36 2.61
C VAL A 150 9.79 -12.94 4.04
N SER A 151 10.81 -12.76 4.88
CA SER A 151 10.63 -12.31 6.26
C SER A 151 9.89 -10.98 6.35
N TYR A 152 10.26 -10.01 5.51
CA TYR A 152 9.58 -8.73 5.39
C TYR A 152 8.11 -8.90 4.95
N GLY A 153 7.85 -9.76 3.96
CA GLY A 153 6.50 -10.05 3.47
C GLY A 153 5.59 -10.62 4.56
N ILE A 154 6.11 -11.57 5.34
CA ILE A 154 5.38 -12.17 6.48
C ILE A 154 5.11 -11.12 7.58
N LYS A 155 6.08 -10.27 7.91
CA LYS A 155 5.85 -9.19 8.89
C LYS A 155 4.79 -8.18 8.43
N ARG A 156 4.69 -7.90 7.14
CA ARG A 156 3.62 -7.02 6.61
C ARG A 156 2.22 -7.59 6.86
N GLN A 157 2.09 -8.92 6.87
CA GLN A 157 0.80 -9.58 7.11
C GLN A 157 0.24 -9.32 8.51
N ASP A 158 1.07 -8.85 9.47
CA ASP A 158 0.61 -8.46 10.80
C ASP A 158 -0.59 -7.50 10.77
N VAL A 159 -0.72 -6.69 9.72
CA VAL A 159 -1.89 -5.81 9.50
C VAL A 159 -3.22 -6.58 9.44
N LEU A 160 -3.20 -7.88 9.11
CA LEU A 160 -4.36 -8.77 9.05
C LEU A 160 -4.62 -9.51 10.36
N TYR A 161 -3.65 -9.57 11.29
CA TYR A 161 -3.70 -10.41 12.48
C TYR A 161 -3.70 -9.64 13.80
N ARG A 162 -3.17 -8.41 13.79
CA ARG A 162 -3.03 -7.58 15.00
C ARG A 162 -4.39 -7.17 15.58
N ASP A 163 -4.41 -6.81 16.86
CA ASP A 163 -5.55 -6.11 17.45
C ASP A 163 -5.86 -4.83 16.68
N GLY A 164 -7.12 -4.68 16.26
CA GLY A 164 -7.51 -3.60 15.36
C GLY A 164 -7.12 -3.85 13.88
N ALA A 165 -7.06 -5.12 13.47
CA ALA A 165 -6.87 -5.49 12.07
C ALA A 165 -7.84 -4.73 11.16
N VAL A 166 -7.32 -4.26 10.03
CA VAL A 166 -8.10 -3.44 9.09
C VAL A 166 -8.86 -4.31 8.07
N PRO A 167 -10.01 -3.86 7.55
CA PRO A 167 -10.69 -4.54 6.46
C PRO A 167 -9.75 -4.73 5.26
N TYR A 168 -9.65 -5.96 4.80
CA TYR A 168 -8.87 -6.34 3.62
C TYR A 168 -9.75 -7.01 2.58
N ARG A 169 -9.76 -6.49 1.35
CA ARG A 169 -10.50 -7.05 0.23
C ARG A 169 -9.56 -7.37 -0.93
N ALA A 170 -9.48 -8.63 -1.30
CA ALA A 170 -8.70 -9.09 -2.44
C ALA A 170 -9.62 -9.56 -3.57
N VAL A 171 -9.34 -9.11 -4.79
CA VAL A 171 -9.92 -9.66 -6.02
C VAL A 171 -8.78 -10.32 -6.79
N VAL A 172 -8.87 -11.64 -6.95
CA VAL A 172 -7.82 -12.46 -7.56
C VAL A 172 -8.38 -13.13 -8.81
N HIS A 173 -7.71 -13.00 -9.94
CA HIS A 173 -8.10 -13.74 -11.13
C HIS A 173 -7.79 -15.23 -10.96
N GLU A 174 -8.63 -16.11 -11.50
CA GLU A 174 -8.47 -17.57 -11.42
C GLU A 174 -7.08 -18.03 -11.92
N ALA A 175 -6.47 -17.32 -12.88
CA ALA A 175 -5.13 -17.63 -13.35
C ALA A 175 -4.09 -17.63 -12.21
N ALA A 176 -4.14 -16.67 -11.30
CA ALA A 176 -3.22 -16.61 -10.16
C ALA A 176 -3.35 -17.82 -9.22
N LEU A 177 -4.57 -18.35 -9.07
CA LEU A 177 -4.83 -19.53 -8.24
C LEU A 177 -4.32 -20.83 -8.89
N ARG A 178 -4.23 -20.85 -10.23
CA ARG A 178 -3.76 -22.01 -11.01
C ARG A 178 -2.25 -22.01 -11.25
N MET A 179 -1.57 -20.89 -10.98
CA MET A 179 -0.10 -20.83 -11.07
C MET A 179 0.54 -21.68 -9.97
N ARG A 180 1.40 -22.62 -10.38
CA ARG A 180 2.00 -23.61 -9.46
C ARG A 180 3.43 -23.21 -9.07
N PHE A 181 3.61 -22.01 -8.51
CA PHE A 181 4.90 -21.59 -7.96
C PHE A 181 5.38 -22.58 -6.89
N GLY A 182 6.60 -23.09 -7.02
CA GLY A 182 7.17 -24.09 -6.11
C GLY A 182 6.59 -25.50 -6.25
N GLY A 183 5.80 -25.75 -7.27
CA GLY A 183 5.21 -27.06 -7.55
C GLY A 183 3.86 -27.29 -6.88
N PRO A 184 3.24 -28.48 -7.13
CA PRO A 184 1.85 -28.75 -6.73
C PRO A 184 1.59 -28.67 -5.25
N GLU A 185 2.53 -29.09 -4.40
CA GLU A 185 2.37 -29.08 -2.95
C GLU A 185 2.36 -27.67 -2.38
N THR A 186 3.34 -26.84 -2.77
CA THR A 186 3.40 -25.44 -2.37
C THR A 186 2.16 -24.67 -2.83
N ALA A 187 1.72 -24.88 -4.08
CA ALA A 187 0.51 -24.26 -4.59
C ALA A 187 -0.74 -24.68 -3.82
N ARG A 188 -0.88 -25.99 -3.50
CA ARG A 188 -2.00 -26.50 -2.70
C ARG A 188 -2.00 -25.91 -1.28
N ASN A 189 -0.87 -25.79 -0.65
CA ASN A 189 -0.75 -25.19 0.70
C ASN A 189 -1.10 -23.70 0.65
N GLN A 190 -0.70 -23.00 -0.41
CA GLN A 190 -1.10 -21.60 -0.64
C GLN A 190 -2.62 -21.46 -0.78
N LEU A 191 -3.29 -22.32 -1.52
CA LEU A 191 -4.75 -22.30 -1.66
C LEU A 191 -5.48 -22.60 -0.34
N ARG A 192 -4.97 -23.56 0.46
CA ARG A 192 -5.50 -23.81 1.82
C ARG A 192 -5.38 -22.59 2.70
N HIS A 193 -4.24 -21.92 2.66
CA HIS A 193 -4.01 -20.69 3.40
C HIS A 193 -5.00 -19.57 3.01
N LEU A 194 -5.36 -19.45 1.73
CA LEU A 194 -6.41 -18.51 1.30
C LEU A 194 -7.77 -18.85 1.93
N LEU A 195 -8.11 -20.13 2.02
CA LEU A 195 -9.37 -20.58 2.68
C LEU A 195 -9.37 -20.25 4.16
N GLU A 196 -8.24 -20.43 4.85
CA GLU A 196 -8.07 -20.11 6.27
C GLU A 196 -8.19 -18.59 6.50
N LEU A 197 -7.51 -17.77 5.68
CA LEU A 197 -7.61 -16.31 5.74
C LEU A 197 -9.03 -15.80 5.50
N GLY A 198 -9.77 -16.45 4.61
CA GLY A 198 -11.18 -16.13 4.33
C GLY A 198 -12.15 -16.40 5.47
N GLU A 199 -11.72 -17.07 6.55
CA GLU A 199 -12.51 -17.24 7.79
C GLU A 199 -12.50 -15.98 8.68
N TYR A 200 -11.51 -15.09 8.50
CA TYR A 200 -11.49 -13.84 9.25
C TYR A 200 -12.57 -12.88 8.76
N PRO A 201 -13.43 -12.32 9.65
CA PRO A 201 -14.57 -11.50 9.24
C PRO A 201 -14.19 -10.21 8.52
N HIS A 202 -12.97 -9.73 8.70
CA HIS A 202 -12.43 -8.53 8.04
C HIS A 202 -11.66 -8.83 6.75
N VAL A 203 -11.50 -10.10 6.36
CA VAL A 203 -10.82 -10.52 5.12
C VAL A 203 -11.84 -11.04 4.12
N SER A 204 -11.84 -10.45 2.94
CA SER A 204 -12.68 -10.89 1.82
C SER A 204 -11.79 -11.25 0.63
N ILE A 205 -11.90 -12.48 0.15
CA ILE A 205 -11.19 -12.96 -1.05
C ILE A 205 -12.22 -13.35 -2.09
N ARG A 206 -12.23 -12.64 -3.22
CA ARG A 206 -13.14 -12.89 -4.33
C ARG A 206 -12.35 -13.26 -5.58
N VAL A 207 -12.90 -14.16 -6.39
CA VAL A 207 -12.24 -14.69 -7.58
C VAL A 207 -12.96 -14.22 -8.82
N VAL A 208 -12.20 -13.70 -9.80
CA VAL A 208 -12.68 -13.48 -11.16
C VAL A 208 -12.38 -14.74 -11.95
N PRO A 209 -13.40 -15.53 -12.35
CA PRO A 209 -13.21 -16.78 -13.04
C PRO A 209 -12.86 -16.55 -14.54
N PHE A 210 -12.28 -17.54 -15.20
CA PHE A 210 -11.99 -17.50 -16.64
C PHE A 210 -13.23 -17.30 -17.52
N THR A 211 -14.42 -17.56 -16.99
CA THR A 211 -15.69 -17.41 -17.72
C THR A 211 -16.14 -15.96 -17.89
N VAL A 212 -15.49 -15.00 -17.20
CA VAL A 212 -15.77 -13.57 -17.36
C VAL A 212 -15.27 -13.08 -18.72
N THR A 213 -16.14 -12.39 -19.47
CA THR A 213 -15.83 -11.87 -20.81
C THR A 213 -15.43 -10.41 -20.84
N ASP A 214 -15.71 -9.69 -19.79
CA ASP A 214 -15.54 -8.23 -19.68
C ASP A 214 -14.64 -7.85 -18.49
N TYR A 215 -13.48 -8.51 -18.39
CA TYR A 215 -12.49 -8.24 -17.36
C TYR A 215 -12.03 -6.78 -17.39
N PRO A 216 -12.23 -5.98 -16.31
CA PRO A 216 -11.90 -4.57 -16.32
C PRO A 216 -10.39 -4.32 -16.10
N GLY A 217 -9.88 -3.29 -16.76
CA GLY A 217 -8.52 -2.83 -16.61
C GLY A 217 -7.48 -3.63 -17.39
N SER A 218 -6.20 -3.36 -17.11
CA SER A 218 -5.06 -3.91 -17.84
C SER A 218 -4.50 -5.20 -17.23
N GLY A 219 -5.11 -5.76 -16.19
CA GLY A 219 -4.60 -6.93 -15.47
C GLY A 219 -3.38 -6.64 -14.58
N GLN A 220 -2.97 -5.39 -14.43
CA GLN A 220 -1.87 -5.00 -13.54
C GLN A 220 -2.23 -5.26 -12.08
N SER A 221 -1.27 -5.81 -11.32
CA SER A 221 -1.42 -5.93 -9.87
C SER A 221 -1.40 -4.56 -9.21
N VAL A 222 -2.40 -4.31 -8.37
CA VAL A 222 -2.55 -3.05 -7.65
C VAL A 222 -3.01 -3.31 -6.21
N SER A 223 -2.39 -2.61 -5.27
CA SER A 223 -2.87 -2.50 -3.89
C SER A 223 -3.35 -1.07 -3.65
N TYR A 224 -4.48 -0.91 -2.98
CA TYR A 224 -5.06 0.38 -2.63
C TYR A 224 -5.16 0.47 -1.11
N VAL A 225 -4.46 1.44 -0.55
CA VAL A 225 -4.48 1.73 0.88
C VAL A 225 -5.33 2.96 1.11
N GLN A 226 -6.41 2.79 1.85
CA GLN A 226 -7.26 3.88 2.26
C GLN A 226 -6.65 4.58 3.48
N GLY A 227 -6.42 5.87 3.35
CA GLY A 227 -5.99 6.73 4.44
C GLY A 227 -7.15 7.14 5.35
N SER A 228 -6.85 7.86 6.43
CA SER A 228 -7.88 8.41 7.33
C SER A 228 -8.81 9.43 6.65
N VAL A 229 -8.38 10.00 5.54
CA VAL A 229 -9.17 10.85 4.64
C VAL A 229 -8.83 10.52 3.18
N PRO A 230 -9.76 10.71 2.23
CA PRO A 230 -9.54 10.36 0.82
C PRO A 230 -8.32 11.04 0.18
N ALA A 231 -7.95 12.23 0.66
CA ALA A 231 -6.77 12.95 0.22
C ALA A 231 -5.45 12.23 0.58
N LEU A 232 -5.46 11.29 1.52
CA LEU A 232 -4.29 10.51 1.96
C LEU A 232 -4.33 9.06 1.47
N ASP A 233 -5.26 8.68 0.61
CA ASP A 233 -5.26 7.38 -0.04
C ASP A 233 -4.00 7.21 -0.90
N THR A 234 -3.57 5.97 -1.09
CA THR A 234 -2.41 5.64 -1.93
C THR A 234 -2.72 4.35 -2.71
N ALA A 235 -2.54 4.37 -4.02
CA ALA A 235 -2.47 3.15 -4.80
C ALA A 235 -1.00 2.76 -5.03
N GLN A 236 -0.69 1.48 -4.85
CA GLN A 236 0.62 0.92 -5.10
C GLN A 236 0.53 -0.03 -6.29
N LEU A 237 1.44 0.12 -7.23
CA LEU A 237 1.57 -0.72 -8.41
C LEU A 237 2.85 -1.54 -8.30
N ASP A 238 2.73 -2.85 -8.57
CA ASP A 238 3.91 -3.69 -8.66
C ASP A 238 4.63 -3.45 -10.00
N GLN A 239 5.92 -3.15 -9.90
CA GLN A 239 6.78 -2.98 -11.05
C GLN A 239 8.08 -3.77 -10.85
N SER A 240 8.75 -4.15 -11.95
CA SER A 240 9.98 -4.96 -11.93
C SER A 240 11.11 -4.34 -11.09
N HIS A 241 11.10 -3.02 -10.91
CA HIS A 241 12.12 -2.28 -10.14
C HIS A 241 11.63 -1.83 -8.74
N GLY A 242 10.50 -2.36 -8.28
CA GLY A 242 9.93 -2.09 -6.96
C GLY A 242 8.58 -1.38 -7.02
N PRO A 243 7.96 -1.11 -5.87
CA PRO A 243 6.64 -0.50 -5.81
C PRO A 243 6.65 0.94 -6.32
N ALA A 244 5.65 1.29 -7.15
CA ALA A 244 5.35 2.66 -7.52
C ALA A 244 4.09 3.14 -6.78
N PHE A 245 4.13 4.36 -6.22
CA PHE A 245 3.01 4.94 -5.50
C PHE A 245 2.30 5.99 -6.34
N VAL A 246 0.98 5.94 -6.32
CA VAL A 246 0.08 6.86 -6.99
C VAL A 246 -0.76 7.57 -5.93
N GLU A 247 -0.71 8.90 -5.94
CA GLU A 247 -1.32 9.78 -4.93
C GLU A 247 -2.10 10.94 -5.54
N SER A 248 -2.20 10.98 -6.87
CA SER A 248 -3.02 11.97 -7.57
C SER A 248 -4.50 11.65 -7.39
N ALA A 249 -5.31 12.61 -6.95
CA ALA A 249 -6.73 12.42 -6.69
C ALA A 249 -7.49 11.86 -7.92
N ALA A 250 -7.18 12.36 -9.12
CA ALA A 250 -7.80 11.88 -10.36
C ALA A 250 -7.43 10.43 -10.68
N GLN A 251 -6.17 10.02 -10.42
CA GLN A 251 -5.74 8.64 -10.63
C GLN A 251 -6.31 7.71 -9.55
N LEU A 252 -6.36 8.16 -8.29
CA LEU A 252 -6.96 7.40 -7.20
C LEU A 252 -8.44 7.11 -7.46
N GLU A 253 -9.17 8.06 -8.03
CA GLU A 253 -10.56 7.85 -8.43
C GLU A 253 -10.69 6.75 -9.50
N GLN A 254 -9.78 6.72 -10.48
CA GLN A 254 -9.75 5.65 -11.48
C GLN A 254 -9.51 4.27 -10.84
N TYR A 255 -8.64 4.19 -9.82
CA TYR A 255 -8.43 2.92 -9.10
C TYR A 255 -9.63 2.51 -8.25
N ARG A 256 -10.35 3.45 -7.62
CA ARG A 256 -11.60 3.13 -6.90
C ARG A 256 -12.62 2.52 -7.86
N LEU A 257 -12.84 3.16 -9.00
CA LEU A 257 -13.74 2.65 -10.05
C LEU A 257 -13.28 1.30 -10.60
N LEU A 258 -11.96 1.09 -10.77
CA LEU A 258 -11.42 -0.20 -11.18
C LEU A 258 -11.76 -1.30 -10.19
N PHE A 259 -11.54 -1.07 -8.89
CA PHE A 259 -11.87 -2.04 -7.85
C PHE A 259 -13.36 -2.35 -7.79
N ASP A 260 -14.22 -1.33 -7.92
CA ASP A 260 -15.67 -1.52 -7.90
C ASP A 260 -16.14 -2.36 -9.09
N ARG A 261 -15.56 -2.15 -10.27
CA ARG A 261 -15.84 -2.99 -11.45
C ARG A 261 -15.29 -4.40 -11.31
N LEU A 262 -14.09 -4.58 -10.76
CA LEU A 262 -13.51 -5.90 -10.50
C LEU A 262 -14.36 -6.68 -9.49
N GLU A 263 -14.81 -6.04 -8.42
CA GLU A 263 -15.71 -6.66 -7.44
C GLU A 263 -17.06 -7.02 -8.05
N ALA A 264 -17.56 -6.24 -9.01
CA ALA A 264 -18.85 -6.53 -9.69
C ALA A 264 -18.78 -7.78 -10.59
N VAL A 265 -17.65 -8.05 -11.23
CA VAL A 265 -17.48 -9.23 -12.10
C VAL A 265 -16.91 -10.46 -11.37
N ALA A 266 -16.43 -10.29 -10.15
CA ALA A 266 -15.92 -11.39 -9.33
C ALA A 266 -17.08 -12.21 -8.73
N LEU A 267 -16.84 -13.51 -8.58
CA LEU A 267 -17.76 -14.41 -7.88
C LEU A 267 -18.06 -13.89 -6.46
N PRO A 268 -19.26 -14.07 -5.93
CA PRO A 268 -19.55 -13.87 -4.51
C PRO A 268 -18.59 -14.65 -3.60
N GLY A 269 -18.46 -14.24 -2.35
CA GLY A 269 -17.54 -14.87 -1.40
C GLY A 269 -17.69 -16.39 -1.27
N PRO A 270 -18.91 -16.93 -1.06
CA PRO A 270 -19.12 -18.37 -0.99
C PRO A 270 -18.69 -19.11 -2.26
N GLU A 271 -19.10 -18.63 -3.45
CA GLU A 271 -18.72 -19.22 -4.73
C GLU A 271 -17.22 -19.13 -5.01
N SER A 272 -16.58 -18.03 -4.62
CA SER A 272 -15.12 -17.88 -4.68
C SER A 272 -14.42 -18.92 -3.80
N ARG A 273 -14.93 -19.16 -2.59
CA ARG A 273 -14.45 -20.18 -1.68
C ARG A 273 -14.59 -21.58 -2.27
N ASP A 274 -15.75 -21.89 -2.85
CA ASP A 274 -16.00 -23.19 -3.48
C ASP A 274 -15.04 -23.44 -4.64
N LEU A 275 -14.76 -22.42 -5.48
CA LEU A 275 -13.78 -22.52 -6.55
C LEU A 275 -12.37 -22.78 -5.99
N ILE A 276 -11.91 -22.04 -4.97
CA ILE A 276 -10.60 -22.28 -4.34
C ILE A 276 -10.55 -23.70 -3.76
N GLN A 277 -11.62 -24.16 -3.10
CA GLN A 277 -11.68 -25.50 -2.54
C GLN A 277 -11.64 -26.60 -3.61
N ALA A 278 -12.26 -26.36 -4.77
CA ALA A 278 -12.17 -27.28 -5.93
C ALA A 278 -10.73 -27.37 -6.42
N LEU A 279 -10.04 -26.24 -6.57
CA LEU A 279 -8.63 -26.20 -7.00
C LEU A 279 -7.68 -26.90 -6.01
N VAL A 280 -7.93 -26.87 -4.71
CA VAL A 280 -7.17 -27.64 -3.71
C VAL A 280 -7.23 -29.16 -3.98
N ARG A 281 -8.35 -29.64 -4.54
CA ARG A 281 -8.57 -31.07 -4.83
C ARG A 281 -8.05 -31.52 -6.19
N GLU A 282 -7.73 -30.57 -7.07
CA GLU A 282 -7.13 -30.89 -8.37
C GLU A 282 -5.75 -31.53 -8.18
N PRO A 283 -5.36 -32.54 -8.99
CA PRO A 283 -4.09 -33.26 -8.87
C PRO A 283 -2.86 -32.40 -9.18
#